data_84f4b5f9fb269a1bd36ee619d08286fa
#
_entry.id   84f4b5f9fb269a1bd36ee619d08286fa
#
_cell.length_a   1.000
_cell.length_b   1.000
_cell.length_c   1.000
_cell.angle_alpha   90.00
_cell.angle_beta   90.00
_cell.angle_gamma   90.00
#
_symmetry.space_group_name_H-M   'P 1'
#
loop_
_entity.id
_entity.type
_entity.pdbx_description
1 polymer ?
#
loop_
_entity_poly.entity_id
_entity_poly.type
_entity_poly.pdbx_seq_one_letter_code
_entity_poly.pdbx_strand_id
1 'polypeptide(L)'
;PGGRLEAGESVEACALRETYEEIGLRHIEILGKYGTQYELASIAMHAVVGIVPEAELKNLRLSEAEVAEVFTVPVRFFAETEPYIYEQDIVQDTAGFPYEMLGIRSDYKWRVGHKQIAIYRYEDKIIWGLTASFVRHLVEELGITKF
;
A
#
# COMPACT_ATOMS: atom_id res chain seq x y z
N PRO A 1 -4.87 7.80 -0.70
CA PRO A 1 -6.03 7.54 -1.56
C PRO A 1 -5.74 6.46 -2.57
N GLY A 2 -6.76 5.67 -2.94
CA GLY A 2 -6.60 4.66 -3.97
C GLY A 2 -7.74 3.66 -4.01
N GLY A 3 -7.97 3.09 -5.20
CA GLY A 3 -9.03 2.14 -5.44
C GLY A 3 -8.79 1.25 -6.64
N ARG A 4 -9.85 0.74 -7.21
CA ARG A 4 -9.79 -0.15 -8.37
C ARG A 4 -9.81 0.62 -9.68
N LEU A 5 -8.98 0.15 -10.62
CA LEU A 5 -9.03 0.64 -12.00
C LEU A 5 -10.40 0.39 -12.63
N GLU A 6 -10.95 1.40 -13.26
CA GLU A 6 -12.12 1.27 -14.10
C GLU A 6 -11.76 0.80 -15.53
N ALA A 7 -12.74 0.34 -16.27
CA ALA A 7 -12.51 -0.16 -17.63
C ALA A 7 -11.97 0.94 -18.55
N GLY A 8 -10.76 0.77 -19.06
CA GLY A 8 -10.09 1.73 -19.93
C GLY A 8 -9.36 2.87 -19.21
N GLU A 9 -9.34 2.86 -17.88
CA GLU A 9 -8.65 3.85 -17.07
C GLU A 9 -7.15 3.53 -16.94
N SER A 10 -6.30 4.55 -17.01
CA SER A 10 -4.88 4.40 -16.67
C SER A 10 -4.68 4.40 -15.14
N VAL A 11 -3.52 3.88 -14.69
CA VAL A 11 -3.16 3.88 -13.26
C VAL A 11 -3.12 5.30 -12.70
N GLU A 12 -2.59 6.25 -13.47
CA GLU A 12 -2.47 7.66 -13.09
C GLU A 12 -3.85 8.33 -13.00
N ALA A 13 -4.75 8.02 -13.97
CA ALA A 13 -6.11 8.55 -13.96
C ALA A 13 -6.89 8.03 -12.74
N CYS A 14 -6.78 6.74 -12.45
CA CYS A 14 -7.35 6.15 -11.24
C CYS A 14 -6.84 6.84 -9.96
N ALA A 15 -5.53 7.02 -9.84
CA ALA A 15 -4.95 7.69 -8.68
C ALA A 15 -5.50 9.12 -8.48
N LEU A 16 -5.66 9.87 -9.57
CA LEU A 16 -6.24 11.22 -9.51
C LEU A 16 -7.72 11.21 -9.15
N ARG A 17 -8.51 10.30 -9.76
CA ARG A 17 -9.94 10.14 -9.48
C ARG A 17 -10.17 9.80 -8.00
N GLU A 18 -9.52 8.75 -7.53
CA GLU A 18 -9.64 8.30 -6.14
C GLU A 18 -9.19 9.40 -5.15
N THR A 19 -8.10 10.11 -5.46
CA THR A 19 -7.64 11.23 -4.61
C THR A 19 -8.67 12.36 -4.56
N TYR A 20 -9.33 12.63 -5.68
CA TYR A 20 -10.40 13.62 -5.69
C TYR A 20 -11.64 13.13 -4.92
N GLU A 21 -12.04 11.89 -5.09
CA GLU A 21 -13.22 11.30 -4.44
C GLU A 21 -13.02 11.21 -2.92
N GLU A 22 -11.86 10.77 -2.45
CA GLU A 22 -11.57 10.57 -1.03
C GLU A 22 -11.26 11.89 -0.29
N ILE A 23 -10.47 12.79 -0.88
CA ILE A 23 -9.96 13.98 -0.15
C ILE A 23 -10.16 15.31 -0.87
N GLY A 24 -10.78 15.31 -2.04
CA GLY A 24 -11.17 16.53 -2.76
C GLY A 24 -10.05 17.26 -3.49
N LEU A 25 -8.83 16.69 -3.57
CA LEU A 25 -7.71 17.29 -4.28
C LEU A 25 -7.89 17.22 -5.80
N ARG A 26 -7.61 18.33 -6.50
CA ARG A 26 -7.71 18.42 -7.96
C ARG A 26 -6.39 18.72 -8.66
N HIS A 27 -5.52 19.51 -8.04
CA HIS A 27 -4.29 19.98 -8.65
C HIS A 27 -3.12 19.16 -8.10
N ILE A 28 -2.81 18.07 -8.79
CA ILE A 28 -1.71 17.17 -8.46
C ILE A 28 -0.83 17.06 -9.69
N GLU A 29 0.44 17.37 -9.56
CA GLU A 29 1.44 17.10 -10.58
C GLU A 29 1.89 15.65 -10.44
N ILE A 30 1.52 14.80 -11.37
CA ILE A 30 1.96 13.40 -11.39
C ILE A 30 3.42 13.34 -11.81
N LEU A 31 4.28 12.79 -10.96
CA LEU A 31 5.67 12.50 -11.27
C LEU A 31 5.82 11.17 -12.01
N GLY A 32 4.97 10.22 -11.74
CA GLY A 32 4.93 8.95 -12.44
C GLY A 32 4.39 7.79 -11.61
N LYS A 33 4.25 6.66 -12.29
CA LYS A 33 3.96 5.38 -11.65
C LYS A 33 5.22 4.87 -10.97
N TYR A 34 5.10 4.53 -9.69
CA TYR A 34 6.15 4.01 -8.87
C TYR A 34 5.81 2.60 -8.39
N GLY A 35 6.58 1.63 -8.85
CA GLY A 35 6.50 0.27 -8.36
C GLY A 35 5.15 -0.45 -8.62
N THR A 36 5.19 -1.75 -8.46
CA THR A 36 4.01 -2.62 -8.45
C THR A 36 4.26 -3.69 -7.39
N GLN A 37 3.35 -3.85 -6.47
CA GLN A 37 3.35 -4.93 -5.50
C GLN A 37 2.22 -5.91 -5.80
N TYR A 38 2.51 -7.19 -5.67
CA TYR A 38 1.52 -8.24 -5.83
C TYR A 38 1.05 -8.71 -4.46
N GLU A 39 -0.23 -8.56 -4.23
CA GLU A 39 -0.89 -9.06 -3.03
C GLU A 39 -1.42 -10.48 -3.22
N LEU A 40 -1.80 -11.10 -2.12
CA LEU A 40 -2.52 -12.36 -2.13
C LEU A 40 -3.73 -12.27 -3.07
N ALA A 41 -4.07 -13.35 -3.74
CA ALA A 41 -5.13 -13.42 -4.75
C ALA A 41 -4.83 -12.72 -6.08
N SER A 42 -3.54 -12.55 -6.45
CA SER A 42 -3.12 -12.04 -7.76
C SER A 42 -3.57 -10.59 -8.06
N ILE A 43 -3.77 -9.79 -7.01
CA ILE A 43 -4.06 -8.37 -7.16
C ILE A 43 -2.74 -7.62 -7.31
N ALA A 44 -2.58 -6.90 -8.43
CA ALA A 44 -1.48 -5.98 -8.65
C ALA A 44 -1.84 -4.60 -8.09
N MET A 45 -1.05 -4.12 -7.13
CA MET A 45 -1.18 -2.79 -6.56
C MET A 45 -0.11 -1.87 -7.14
N HIS A 46 -0.54 -0.79 -7.76
CA HIS A 46 0.35 0.21 -8.36
C HIS A 46 0.38 1.47 -7.49
N ALA A 47 1.57 1.98 -7.20
CA ALA A 47 1.73 3.28 -6.58
C ALA A 47 1.99 4.36 -7.63
N VAL A 48 1.42 5.54 -7.40
CA VAL A 48 1.65 6.75 -8.20
C VAL A 48 2.19 7.82 -7.27
N VAL A 49 3.26 8.47 -7.69
CA VAL A 49 3.86 9.59 -6.96
C VAL A 49 3.45 10.90 -7.62
N GLY A 50 3.00 11.83 -6.82
CA GLY A 50 2.63 13.17 -7.27
C GLY A 50 3.03 14.25 -6.26
N ILE A 51 3.09 15.48 -6.75
CA ILE A 51 3.33 16.68 -5.94
C ILE A 51 2.01 17.40 -5.75
N VAL A 52 1.70 17.74 -4.52
CA VAL A 52 0.53 18.53 -4.13
C VAL A 52 0.99 19.89 -3.65
N PRO A 53 0.52 21.01 -4.24
CA PRO A 53 0.82 22.33 -3.72
C PRO A 53 0.29 22.49 -2.28
N GLU A 54 1.08 23.07 -1.39
CA GLU A 54 0.70 23.25 0.02
C GLU A 54 -0.64 23.99 0.18
N ALA A 55 -0.95 24.92 -0.72
CA ALA A 55 -2.20 25.67 -0.71
C ALA A 55 -3.44 24.77 -0.86
N GLU A 56 -3.33 23.66 -1.60
CA GLU A 56 -4.42 22.70 -1.80
C GLU A 56 -4.77 21.95 -0.51
N LEU A 57 -3.78 21.72 0.35
CA LEU A 57 -3.97 21.00 1.63
C LEU A 57 -4.87 21.78 2.62
N LYS A 58 -5.08 23.08 2.41
CA LYS A 58 -5.94 23.92 3.26
C LYS A 58 -7.43 23.76 2.97
N ASN A 59 -7.77 23.19 1.81
CA ASN A 59 -9.13 23.12 1.29
C ASN A 59 -9.60 21.68 1.02
N LEU A 60 -9.10 20.72 1.78
CA LEU A 60 -9.48 19.31 1.64
C LEU A 60 -10.97 19.12 1.94
N ARG A 61 -11.60 18.24 1.19
CA ARG A 61 -12.96 17.76 1.42
C ARG A 61 -12.93 16.25 1.55
N LEU A 62 -12.98 15.79 2.77
CA LEU A 62 -12.87 14.37 3.08
C LEU A 62 -14.20 13.65 2.81
N SER A 63 -14.13 12.45 2.20
CA SER A 63 -15.24 11.51 2.16
C SER A 63 -15.39 10.92 3.56
N GLU A 64 -16.43 11.30 4.29
CA GLU A 64 -16.67 10.86 5.67
C GLU A 64 -16.82 9.33 5.79
N ALA A 65 -17.18 8.66 4.70
CA ALA A 65 -17.33 7.22 4.67
C ALA A 65 -16.00 6.46 4.59
N GLU A 66 -14.93 7.11 4.09
CA GLU A 66 -13.66 6.45 3.74
C GLU A 66 -12.44 7.05 4.44
N VAL A 67 -12.46 8.35 4.72
CA VAL A 67 -11.31 9.08 5.26
C VAL A 67 -11.65 9.77 6.57
N ALA A 68 -11.11 9.28 7.66
CA ALA A 68 -11.29 9.89 8.98
C ALA A 68 -10.45 11.17 9.15
N GLU A 69 -9.23 11.17 8.63
CA GLU A 69 -8.31 12.32 8.72
C GLU A 69 -7.21 12.25 7.65
N VAL A 70 -6.57 13.37 7.39
CA VAL A 70 -5.36 13.47 6.57
C VAL A 70 -4.26 14.09 7.41
N PHE A 71 -3.08 13.54 7.34
CA PHE A 71 -1.88 14.03 8.02
C PHE A 71 -0.67 13.94 7.10
N THR A 72 0.37 14.70 7.41
CA THR A 72 1.64 14.69 6.67
C THR A 72 2.75 14.11 7.53
N VAL A 73 3.66 13.41 6.88
CA VAL A 73 4.85 12.84 7.54
C VAL A 73 6.08 13.26 6.74
N PRO A 74 7.11 13.81 7.36
CA PRO A 74 8.35 14.13 6.67
C PRO A 74 8.97 12.88 6.04
N VAL A 75 9.36 12.92 4.78
CA VAL A 75 9.96 11.76 4.08
C VAL A 75 11.21 11.25 4.80
N ARG A 76 12.03 12.15 5.36
CA ARG A 76 13.20 11.78 6.17
C ARG A 76 12.87 10.92 7.38
N PHE A 77 11.65 11.03 7.95
CA PHE A 77 11.23 10.16 9.05
C PHE A 77 11.34 8.68 8.65
N PHE A 78 10.89 8.32 7.45
CA PHE A 78 10.95 6.94 6.95
C PHE A 78 12.38 6.49 6.63
N ALA A 79 13.27 7.42 6.27
CA ALA A 79 14.70 7.14 6.05
C ALA A 79 15.47 6.91 7.36
N GLU A 80 15.08 7.61 8.42
CA GLU A 80 15.79 7.62 9.69
C GLU A 80 15.22 6.60 10.71
N THR A 81 13.99 6.12 10.47
CA THR A 81 13.26 5.26 11.41
C THR A 81 13.17 3.84 10.88
N GLU A 82 13.68 2.87 11.64
CA GLU A 82 13.44 1.46 11.35
C GLU A 82 12.00 1.10 11.72
N PRO A 83 11.21 0.51 10.80
CA PRO A 83 9.87 0.05 11.12
C PRO A 83 9.89 -1.17 12.03
N TYR A 84 8.86 -1.34 12.83
CA TYR A 84 8.59 -2.65 13.39
C TYR A 84 8.14 -3.59 12.27
N ILE A 85 8.79 -4.75 12.15
CA ILE A 85 8.44 -5.76 11.15
C ILE A 85 7.64 -6.87 11.84
N TYR A 86 6.40 -7.02 11.42
CA TYR A 86 5.59 -8.17 11.80
C TYR A 86 5.67 -9.23 10.70
N GLU A 87 6.04 -10.45 11.10
CA GLU A 87 6.05 -11.61 10.19
C GLU A 87 4.72 -12.35 10.29
N GLN A 88 4.01 -12.41 9.17
CA GLN A 88 2.74 -13.09 9.05
C GLN A 88 2.92 -14.40 8.27
N ASP A 89 2.48 -15.49 8.85
CA ASP A 89 2.39 -16.76 8.17
C ASP A 89 1.17 -16.78 7.23
N ILE A 90 1.40 -17.23 6.00
CA ILE A 90 0.35 -17.43 4.99
C ILE A 90 0.13 -18.93 4.86
N VAL A 91 -0.94 -19.41 5.48
CA VAL A 91 -1.33 -20.80 5.48
C VAL A 91 -2.41 -21.01 4.42
N GLN A 92 -2.27 -22.07 3.63
CA GLN A 92 -3.28 -22.43 2.64
C GLN A 92 -4.47 -23.09 3.34
N ASP A 93 -5.68 -22.62 3.02
CA ASP A 93 -6.89 -23.35 3.39
C ASP A 93 -7.03 -24.58 2.47
N THR A 94 -6.91 -25.74 3.05
CA THR A 94 -7.01 -27.03 2.37
C THR A 94 -8.30 -27.77 2.65
N ALA A 95 -9.30 -27.10 3.24
CA ALA A 95 -10.60 -27.68 3.48
C ALA A 95 -11.24 -28.10 2.13
N GLY A 96 -11.63 -29.37 2.03
CA GLY A 96 -12.22 -29.91 0.80
C GLY A 96 -11.21 -30.24 -0.32
N PHE A 97 -9.89 -30.14 -0.08
CA PHE A 97 -8.91 -30.54 -1.06
C PHE A 97 -9.03 -32.06 -1.36
N PRO A 98 -9.06 -32.48 -2.65
CA PRO A 98 -9.39 -33.85 -3.03
C PRO A 98 -8.20 -34.82 -2.92
N TYR A 99 -7.65 -35.00 -1.74
CA TYR A 99 -6.46 -35.84 -1.48
C TYR A 99 -6.58 -37.24 -2.07
N GLU A 100 -7.72 -37.90 -1.83
CA GLU A 100 -7.94 -39.29 -2.30
C GLU A 100 -7.96 -39.39 -3.83
N MET A 101 -8.65 -38.44 -4.51
CA MET A 101 -8.73 -38.40 -5.96
C MET A 101 -7.35 -38.24 -6.62
N LEU A 102 -6.44 -37.54 -5.94
CA LEU A 102 -5.09 -37.27 -6.44
C LEU A 102 -4.07 -38.31 -5.95
N GLY A 103 -4.46 -39.28 -5.13
CA GLY A 103 -3.55 -40.26 -4.53
C GLY A 103 -2.55 -39.63 -3.57
N ILE A 104 -2.87 -38.47 -2.98
CA ILE A 104 -2.02 -37.74 -2.05
C ILE A 104 -2.49 -38.03 -0.64
N ARG A 105 -1.58 -38.24 0.28
CA ARG A 105 -1.93 -38.47 1.69
C ARG A 105 -2.55 -37.22 2.32
N SER A 106 -3.52 -37.39 3.19
CA SER A 106 -4.20 -36.29 3.89
C SER A 106 -3.29 -35.50 4.86
N ASP A 107 -2.14 -36.07 5.26
CA ASP A 107 -1.12 -35.42 6.08
C ASP A 107 -0.05 -34.69 5.25
N TYR A 108 -0.30 -34.43 3.95
CA TYR A 108 0.61 -33.71 3.08
C TYR A 108 0.96 -32.34 3.68
N LYS A 109 2.28 -32.07 3.77
CA LYS A 109 2.79 -30.82 4.35
C LYS A 109 2.83 -29.72 3.28
N TRP A 110 1.82 -28.86 3.32
CA TRP A 110 1.79 -27.66 2.49
C TRP A 110 2.88 -26.68 2.92
N ARG A 111 3.43 -25.96 1.97
CA ARG A 111 4.39 -24.89 2.29
C ARG A 111 3.65 -23.73 2.94
N VAL A 112 4.22 -23.20 4.00
CA VAL A 112 3.78 -21.95 4.62
C VAL A 112 4.53 -20.83 3.92
N GLY A 113 3.80 -19.85 3.41
CA GLY A 113 4.38 -18.59 2.94
C GLY A 113 4.61 -17.65 4.12
N HIS A 114 5.52 -16.68 3.94
CA HIS A 114 5.77 -15.65 4.94
C HIS A 114 5.66 -14.28 4.29
N LYS A 115 5.00 -13.35 4.94
CA LYS A 115 4.86 -11.96 4.52
C LYS A 115 5.33 -11.04 5.63
N GLN A 116 6.19 -10.10 5.30
CA GLN A 116 6.61 -9.05 6.22
C GLN A 116 5.70 -7.84 6.08
N ILE A 117 5.21 -7.34 7.21
CA ILE A 117 4.38 -6.14 7.29
C ILE A 117 5.16 -5.09 8.06
N ALA A 118 5.54 -4.02 7.37
CA ALA A 118 6.21 -2.88 7.99
C ALA A 118 5.18 -1.99 8.73
N ILE A 119 5.54 -1.56 9.91
CA ILE A 119 4.70 -0.71 10.77
C ILE A 119 5.56 0.43 11.30
N TYR A 120 5.21 1.67 10.94
CA TYR A 120 5.81 2.89 11.48
C TYR A 120 4.86 3.56 12.45
N ARG A 121 5.43 4.17 13.47
CA ARG A 121 4.71 5.07 14.38
C ARG A 121 5.29 6.47 14.26
N TYR A 122 4.47 7.41 13.79
CA TYR A 122 4.80 8.83 13.74
C TYR A 122 3.84 9.59 14.67
N GLU A 123 4.36 10.07 15.80
CA GLU A 123 3.55 10.67 16.86
C GLU A 123 2.45 9.71 17.36
N ASP A 124 1.17 10.09 17.19
CA ASP A 124 0.00 9.26 17.51
C ASP A 124 -0.51 8.45 16.30
N LYS A 125 0.14 8.57 15.13
CA LYS A 125 -0.28 7.93 13.87
C LYS A 125 0.47 6.63 13.62
N ILE A 126 -0.26 5.67 13.06
CA ILE A 126 0.30 4.40 12.61
C ILE A 126 0.21 4.31 11.09
N ILE A 127 1.36 4.08 10.45
CA ILE A 127 1.47 3.84 9.01
C ILE A 127 1.93 2.40 8.82
N TRP A 128 1.14 1.60 8.11
CA TRP A 128 1.44 0.17 7.98
C TRP A 128 0.98 -0.41 6.65
N GLY A 129 1.28 -1.69 6.43
CA GLY A 129 0.81 -2.45 5.26
C GLY A 129 1.39 -1.91 3.95
N LEU A 130 0.54 -1.79 2.93
CA LEU A 130 0.94 -1.34 1.58
C LEU A 130 1.54 0.05 1.58
N THR A 131 0.94 1.01 2.29
CA THR A 131 1.44 2.38 2.37
C THR A 131 2.86 2.40 2.95
N ALA A 132 3.08 1.72 4.06
CA ALA A 132 4.41 1.62 4.67
C ALA A 132 5.42 0.94 3.74
N SER A 133 5.01 -0.12 3.05
CA SER A 133 5.84 -0.85 2.10
C SER A 133 6.24 0.03 0.91
N PHE A 134 5.30 0.72 0.28
CA PHE A 134 5.59 1.61 -0.84
C PHE A 134 6.50 2.77 -0.44
N VAL A 135 6.22 3.43 0.68
CA VAL A 135 7.05 4.57 1.14
C VAL A 135 8.46 4.11 1.49
N ARG A 136 8.62 2.95 2.13
CA ARG A 136 9.93 2.37 2.43
C ARG A 136 10.75 2.16 1.17
N HIS A 137 10.20 1.49 0.17
CA HIS A 137 10.90 1.27 -1.10
C HIS A 137 11.24 2.59 -1.81
N LEU A 138 10.32 3.55 -1.80
CA LEU A 138 10.57 4.87 -2.40
C LEU A 138 11.77 5.57 -1.77
N VAL A 139 11.86 5.55 -0.44
CA VAL A 139 12.98 6.16 0.30
C VAL A 139 14.29 5.44 0.00
N GLU A 140 14.28 4.11 -0.07
CA GLU A 140 15.43 3.29 -0.44
C GLU A 140 15.92 3.60 -1.86
N GLU A 141 15.02 3.67 -2.86
CA GLU A 141 15.37 3.97 -4.26
C GLU A 141 15.84 5.40 -4.47
N LEU A 142 15.26 6.37 -3.77
CA LEU A 142 15.70 7.76 -3.84
C LEU A 142 17.06 7.98 -3.16
N GLY A 143 17.63 6.96 -2.51
CA GLY A 143 18.90 7.05 -1.81
C GLY A 143 18.87 8.05 -0.65
N ILE A 144 17.68 8.31 -0.09
CA ILE A 144 17.53 9.14 1.11
C ILE A 144 18.03 8.30 2.28
N THR A 145 19.34 8.33 2.52
CA THR A 145 20.00 7.62 3.61
C THR A 145 20.04 8.48 4.87
N LYS A 146 20.26 7.84 6.02
CA LYS A 146 20.57 8.52 7.29
C LYS A 146 21.73 9.49 7.07
N PHE A 147 21.50 10.76 7.37
CA PHE A 147 22.55 11.77 7.44
C PHE A 147 23.30 11.66 8.78
#